data_a1f6f63bfd9d06d7893a50f1560c1864
#
_entry.id   a1f6f63bfd9d06d7893a50f1560c1864
#
_cell.length_a   1.000
_cell.length_b   1.000
_cell.length_c   1.000
_cell.angle_alpha   90.00
_cell.angle_beta   90.00
_cell.angle_gamma   90.00
#
_symmetry.space_group_name_H-M   'P 1'
#
loop_
_entity.id
_entity.type
_entity.pdbx_description
1 polymer ?
#
loop_
_entity_poly.entity_id
_entity_poly.type
_entity_poly.pdbx_seq_one_letter_code
_entity_poly.pdbx_strand_id
1 'polypeptide(L)'
;MLFHEQLLSIVSQLTGIANEVILSNSRKRSVTNAKQLYAYFLRYKFHLKLKQISGIMNNDHTSVLHCLKVIENMKFIKDDAVLKYIEDIDTCLVNLEGLNYVRKLKINVPIHCDIDRLKTALIEEFGCSIEFVYE
;
A
#
# COMPACT_ATOMS: atom_id res chain seq x y z
N MET A 1 5.12 6.83 6.08
CA MET A 1 4.69 5.54 6.62
C MET A 1 3.36 5.12 6.02
N LEU A 2 3.26 3.90 5.51
CA LEU A 2 2.02 3.38 4.95
C LEU A 2 1.26 2.60 6.02
N PHE A 3 -0.06 2.78 6.07
CA PHE A 3 -0.93 2.07 6.98
C PHE A 3 -1.70 0.97 6.23
N HIS A 4 -2.15 -0.04 6.98
CA HIS A 4 -2.91 -1.14 6.38
C HIS A 4 -4.23 -0.68 5.75
N GLU A 5 -4.81 0.42 6.24
CA GLU A 5 -6.02 1.01 5.64
C GLU A 5 -5.75 1.51 4.22
N GLN A 6 -4.57 2.06 3.95
CA GLN A 6 -4.18 2.50 2.61
C GLN A 6 -4.07 1.30 1.65
N LEU A 7 -3.49 0.20 2.12
CA LEU A 7 -3.43 -1.05 1.37
C LEU A 7 -4.84 -1.57 1.07
N LEU A 8 -5.72 -1.57 2.06
CA LEU A 8 -7.10 -2.01 1.87
C LEU A 8 -7.81 -1.18 0.79
N SER A 9 -7.62 0.13 0.81
CA SER A 9 -8.19 1.03 -0.20
C SER A 9 -7.65 0.72 -1.60
N ILE A 10 -6.37 0.42 -1.73
CA ILE A 10 -5.76 0.04 -3.01
C ILE A 10 -6.38 -1.27 -3.53
N VAL A 11 -6.47 -2.28 -2.68
CA VAL A 11 -7.08 -3.57 -3.05
C VAL A 11 -8.53 -3.37 -3.45
N SER A 12 -9.27 -2.56 -2.71
CA SER A 12 -10.67 -2.22 -3.01
C SER A 12 -10.80 -1.57 -4.39
N GLN A 13 -9.97 -0.61 -4.72
CA GLN A 13 -10.00 0.07 -6.02
C GLN A 13 -9.68 -0.86 -7.18
N LEU A 14 -8.68 -1.72 -7.02
CA LEU A 14 -8.23 -2.61 -8.09
C LEU A 14 -9.20 -3.78 -8.32
N THR A 15 -9.83 -4.28 -7.27
CA THR A 15 -10.77 -5.40 -7.36
C THR A 15 -12.21 -4.96 -7.58
N GLY A 16 -12.53 -3.70 -7.31
CA GLY A 16 -13.89 -3.18 -7.39
C GLY A 16 -14.79 -3.61 -6.23
N ILE A 17 -14.21 -4.10 -5.13
CA ILE A 17 -14.94 -4.59 -3.96
C ILE A 17 -14.78 -3.60 -2.82
N ALA A 18 -15.88 -3.20 -2.17
CA ALA A 18 -15.83 -2.25 -1.06
C ALA A 18 -15.01 -2.77 0.12
N ASN A 19 -14.37 -1.87 0.87
CA ASN A 19 -13.53 -2.23 2.03
C ASN A 19 -14.27 -3.10 3.04
N GLU A 20 -15.52 -2.75 3.36
CA GLU A 20 -16.35 -3.48 4.32
C GLU A 20 -16.64 -4.89 3.85
N VAL A 21 -16.83 -5.08 2.55
CA VAL A 21 -17.10 -6.39 1.95
C VAL A 21 -15.84 -7.26 1.98
N ILE A 22 -14.66 -6.68 1.72
CA ILE A 22 -13.39 -7.41 1.81
C ILE A 22 -13.18 -7.94 3.23
N LEU A 23 -13.51 -7.14 4.24
CA LEU A 23 -13.37 -7.54 5.65
C LEU A 23 -14.55 -8.36 6.18
N SER A 24 -15.59 -8.58 5.36
CA SER A 24 -16.76 -9.38 5.75
C SER A 24 -16.47 -10.88 5.70
N ASN A 25 -17.44 -11.68 6.16
CA ASN A 25 -17.39 -13.14 6.12
C ASN A 25 -17.90 -13.72 4.80
N SER A 26 -17.97 -12.92 3.73
CA SER A 26 -18.44 -13.38 2.44
C SER A 26 -17.55 -14.49 1.88
N ARG A 27 -18.17 -15.53 1.33
CA ARG A 27 -17.49 -16.65 0.68
C ARG A 27 -17.47 -16.53 -0.85
N LYS A 28 -17.94 -15.43 -1.40
CA LYS A 28 -17.85 -15.19 -2.84
C LYS A 28 -16.39 -15.23 -3.27
N ARG A 29 -16.13 -15.86 -4.41
CA ARG A 29 -14.77 -16.05 -4.91
C ARG A 29 -14.02 -14.73 -5.10
N SER A 30 -14.67 -13.71 -5.64
CA SER A 30 -14.07 -12.39 -5.83
C SER A 30 -13.65 -11.75 -4.51
N VAL A 31 -14.51 -11.85 -3.48
CA VAL A 31 -14.21 -11.32 -2.14
C VAL A 31 -13.07 -12.11 -1.50
N THR A 32 -13.09 -13.43 -1.62
CA THR A 32 -12.03 -14.31 -1.10
C THR A 32 -10.68 -13.99 -1.74
N ASN A 33 -10.64 -13.78 -3.05
CA ASN A 33 -9.42 -13.40 -3.75
C ASN A 33 -8.87 -12.05 -3.25
N ALA A 34 -9.73 -11.07 -3.02
CA ALA A 34 -9.32 -9.77 -2.48
C ALA A 34 -8.74 -9.91 -1.07
N LYS A 35 -9.35 -10.72 -0.22
CA LYS A 35 -8.84 -11.03 1.13
C LYS A 35 -7.45 -11.67 1.07
N GLN A 36 -7.27 -12.62 0.16
CA GLN A 36 -6.01 -13.32 0.00
C GLN A 36 -4.89 -12.36 -0.41
N LEU A 37 -5.15 -11.47 -1.35
CA LEU A 37 -4.20 -10.44 -1.76
C LEU A 37 -3.87 -9.49 -0.61
N TYR A 38 -4.87 -9.06 0.13
CA TYR A 38 -4.70 -8.18 1.28
C TYR A 38 -3.80 -8.82 2.35
N ALA A 39 -4.09 -10.08 2.73
CA ALA A 39 -3.29 -10.83 3.70
C ALA A 39 -1.84 -10.99 3.23
N TYR A 40 -1.64 -11.31 1.96
CA TYR A 40 -0.33 -11.48 1.36
C TYR A 40 0.54 -10.22 1.51
N PHE A 41 -0.01 -9.06 1.15
CA PHE A 41 0.72 -7.79 1.26
C PHE A 41 0.95 -7.36 2.71
N LEU A 42 0.01 -7.61 3.60
CA LEU A 42 0.22 -7.37 5.03
C LEU A 42 1.40 -8.17 5.58
N ARG A 43 1.56 -9.40 5.13
CA ARG A 43 2.66 -10.26 5.58
C ARG A 43 3.99 -9.91 4.95
N TYR A 44 4.03 -9.76 3.63
CA TYR A 44 5.29 -9.67 2.89
C TYR A 44 5.78 -8.25 2.64
N LYS A 45 4.89 -7.27 2.57
CA LYS A 45 5.28 -5.87 2.40
C LYS A 45 5.31 -5.10 3.72
N PHE A 46 4.34 -5.33 4.58
CA PHE A 46 4.23 -4.62 5.86
C PHE A 46 4.89 -5.39 6.99
N HIS A 47 5.31 -6.63 6.75
CA HIS A 47 6.02 -7.50 7.71
C HIS A 47 5.25 -7.69 9.03
N LEU A 48 3.94 -7.74 8.96
CA LEU A 48 3.11 -7.94 10.14
C LEU A 48 3.13 -9.41 10.59
N LYS A 49 2.99 -9.61 11.89
CA LYS A 49 2.88 -10.96 12.46
C LYS A 49 1.49 -11.53 12.19
N LEU A 50 1.37 -12.85 12.14
CA LEU A 50 0.09 -13.52 11.91
C LEU A 50 -0.99 -13.07 12.88
N LYS A 51 -0.65 -12.87 14.14
CA LYS A 51 -1.57 -12.35 15.15
C LYS A 51 -2.11 -10.96 14.79
N GLN A 52 -1.26 -10.09 14.29
CA GLN A 52 -1.65 -8.74 13.86
C GLN A 52 -2.58 -8.80 12.64
N ILE A 53 -2.24 -9.63 11.67
CA ILE A 53 -3.07 -9.81 10.47
C ILE A 53 -4.43 -10.39 10.84
N SER A 54 -4.47 -11.39 11.72
CA SER A 54 -5.72 -11.96 12.22
C SER A 54 -6.62 -10.92 12.87
N GLY A 55 -6.03 -10.01 13.66
CA GLY A 55 -6.77 -8.91 14.29
C GLY A 55 -7.33 -7.92 13.27
N ILE A 56 -6.55 -7.55 12.27
CA ILE A 56 -6.96 -6.60 11.22
C ILE A 56 -8.08 -7.19 10.37
N MET A 57 -7.95 -8.45 9.97
CA MET A 57 -8.91 -9.12 9.08
C MET A 57 -10.08 -9.76 9.81
N ASN A 58 -10.05 -9.77 11.14
CA ASN A 58 -11.05 -10.45 11.97
C ASN A 58 -11.21 -11.92 11.60
N ASN A 59 -10.12 -12.60 11.31
CA ASN A 59 -10.04 -14.02 10.97
C ASN A 59 -9.08 -14.72 11.91
N ASP A 60 -9.15 -16.07 11.98
CA ASP A 60 -8.21 -16.84 12.77
C ASP A 60 -6.86 -17.03 12.04
N HIS A 61 -5.85 -17.53 12.76
CA HIS A 61 -4.52 -17.76 12.21
C HIS A 61 -4.54 -18.77 11.05
N THR A 62 -5.36 -19.80 11.16
CA THR A 62 -5.47 -20.85 10.13
C THR A 62 -5.98 -20.26 8.81
N SER A 63 -7.02 -19.41 8.89
CA SER A 63 -7.56 -18.72 7.71
C SER A 63 -6.53 -17.81 7.06
N VAL A 64 -5.76 -17.06 7.86
CA VAL A 64 -4.68 -16.19 7.36
C VAL A 64 -3.60 -17.02 6.67
N LEU A 65 -3.15 -18.11 7.29
CA LEU A 65 -2.15 -19.01 6.69
C LEU A 65 -2.64 -19.59 5.37
N HIS A 66 -3.91 -19.98 5.31
CA HIS A 66 -4.52 -20.47 4.07
C HIS A 66 -4.49 -19.42 2.96
N CYS A 67 -4.83 -18.19 3.27
CA CYS A 67 -4.75 -17.08 2.32
C CYS A 67 -3.34 -16.91 1.76
N LEU A 68 -2.33 -16.95 2.62
CA LEU A 68 -0.93 -16.82 2.21
C LEU A 68 -0.50 -17.96 1.30
N LYS A 69 -0.87 -19.20 1.65
CA LYS A 69 -0.55 -20.37 0.84
C LYS A 69 -1.19 -20.34 -0.54
N VAL A 70 -2.43 -19.89 -0.63
CA VAL A 70 -3.13 -19.78 -1.92
C VAL A 70 -2.40 -18.81 -2.85
N ILE A 71 -2.00 -17.64 -2.36
CA ILE A 71 -1.27 -16.67 -3.18
C ILE A 71 0.11 -17.19 -3.57
N GLU A 72 0.83 -17.84 -2.65
CA GLU A 72 2.13 -18.43 -2.95
C GLU A 72 2.00 -19.51 -4.05
N ASN A 73 0.99 -20.38 -3.97
CA ASN A 73 0.72 -21.38 -5.00
C ASN A 73 0.38 -20.74 -6.35
N MET A 74 -0.44 -19.69 -6.34
CA MET A 74 -0.78 -18.95 -7.56
C MET A 74 0.44 -18.32 -8.21
N LYS A 75 1.35 -17.78 -7.41
CA LYS A 75 2.64 -17.25 -7.91
C LYS A 75 3.49 -18.37 -8.50
N PHE A 76 3.54 -19.53 -7.86
CA PHE A 76 4.33 -20.68 -8.32
C PHE A 76 3.84 -21.17 -9.68
N ILE A 77 2.52 -21.30 -9.88
CA ILE A 77 1.95 -21.73 -11.16
C ILE A 77 1.85 -20.60 -12.18
N LYS A 78 2.30 -19.38 -11.82
CA LYS A 78 2.29 -18.19 -12.69
C LYS A 78 0.90 -17.84 -13.19
N ASP A 79 -0.07 -17.76 -12.27
CA ASP A 79 -1.42 -17.32 -12.57
C ASP A 79 -1.39 -15.84 -13.00
N ASP A 80 -1.74 -15.56 -14.25
CA ASP A 80 -1.61 -14.24 -14.85
C ASP A 80 -2.45 -13.19 -14.13
N ALA A 81 -3.66 -13.52 -13.72
CA ALA A 81 -4.56 -12.59 -13.05
C ALA A 81 -4.00 -12.18 -11.68
N VAL A 82 -3.51 -13.15 -10.90
CA VAL A 82 -2.91 -12.89 -9.58
C VAL A 82 -1.62 -12.10 -9.72
N LEU A 83 -0.75 -12.47 -10.65
CA LEU A 83 0.51 -11.75 -10.90
C LEU A 83 0.25 -10.30 -11.28
N LYS A 84 -0.76 -10.05 -12.11
CA LYS A 84 -1.13 -8.69 -12.49
C LYS A 84 -1.62 -7.87 -11.31
N TYR A 85 -2.47 -8.45 -10.44
CA TYR A 85 -2.92 -7.77 -9.23
C TYR A 85 -1.75 -7.44 -8.30
N ILE A 86 -0.83 -8.38 -8.11
CA ILE A 86 0.35 -8.16 -7.27
C ILE A 86 1.20 -7.00 -7.84
N GLU A 87 1.43 -6.99 -9.14
CA GLU A 87 2.20 -5.92 -9.79
C GLU A 87 1.50 -4.57 -9.65
N ASP A 88 0.19 -4.51 -9.89
CA ASP A 88 -0.59 -3.27 -9.79
C ASP A 88 -0.60 -2.74 -8.35
N ILE A 89 -0.77 -3.60 -7.36
CA ILE A 89 -0.73 -3.21 -5.95
C ILE A 89 0.66 -2.71 -5.57
N ASP A 90 1.72 -3.41 -5.98
CA ASP A 90 3.10 -2.97 -5.74
C ASP A 90 3.37 -1.59 -6.33
N THR A 91 2.91 -1.33 -7.55
CA THR A 91 3.06 -0.04 -8.20
C THR A 91 2.35 1.06 -7.43
N CYS A 92 1.12 0.81 -6.98
CA CYS A 92 0.38 1.77 -6.16
C CYS A 92 1.08 2.06 -4.83
N LEU A 93 1.63 1.04 -4.16
CA LEU A 93 2.36 1.20 -2.91
C LEU A 93 3.64 2.01 -3.10
N VAL A 94 4.39 1.74 -4.16
CA VAL A 94 5.61 2.49 -4.48
C VAL A 94 5.29 3.96 -4.74
N ASN A 95 4.20 4.25 -5.47
CA ASN A 95 3.77 5.61 -5.72
C ASN A 95 3.38 6.34 -4.43
N LEU A 96 2.69 5.68 -3.50
CA LEU A 96 2.35 6.26 -2.20
C LEU A 96 3.58 6.53 -1.35
N GLU A 97 4.54 5.61 -1.32
CA GLU A 97 5.81 5.81 -0.63
C GLU A 97 6.59 6.96 -1.24
N GLY A 98 6.62 7.07 -2.56
CA GLY A 98 7.23 8.18 -3.27
C GLY A 98 6.61 9.52 -2.90
N LEU A 99 5.27 9.60 -2.82
CA LEU A 99 4.56 10.81 -2.38
C LEU A 99 4.89 11.17 -0.93
N ASN A 100 4.94 10.19 -0.04
CA ASN A 100 5.31 10.40 1.35
C ASN A 100 6.76 10.86 1.48
N TYR A 101 7.66 10.33 0.66
CA TYR A 101 9.05 10.75 0.59
C TYR A 101 9.17 12.19 0.10
N VAL A 102 8.46 12.56 -0.96
CA VAL A 102 8.45 13.91 -1.52
C VAL A 102 7.95 14.94 -0.50
N ARG A 103 7.00 14.58 0.37
CA ARG A 103 6.52 15.45 1.43
C ARG A 103 7.60 15.89 2.42
N LYS A 104 8.70 15.16 2.51
CA LYS A 104 9.83 15.43 3.39
C LYS A 104 11.10 15.74 2.60
N LEU A 105 10.94 16.28 1.40
CA LEU A 105 12.08 16.59 0.55
C LEU A 105 12.94 17.69 1.17
N LYS A 106 14.24 17.42 1.27
CA LYS A 106 15.25 18.39 1.68
C LYS A 106 15.93 18.93 0.44
N ILE A 107 15.94 20.25 0.30
CA ILE A 107 16.56 20.93 -0.83
C ILE A 107 17.71 21.77 -0.31
N ASN A 108 18.91 21.53 -0.85
CA ASN A 108 20.07 22.36 -0.60
C ASN A 108 19.99 23.59 -1.50
N VAL A 109 19.99 24.78 -0.90
CA VAL A 109 19.86 26.03 -1.64
C VAL A 109 21.02 26.98 -1.30
N PRO A 110 21.48 27.79 -2.26
CA PRO A 110 22.44 28.86 -1.98
C PRO A 110 21.85 29.92 -1.06
N ILE A 111 22.68 30.56 -0.25
CA ILE A 111 22.26 31.58 0.71
C ILE A 111 21.52 32.74 0.06
N HIS A 112 21.83 33.08 -1.20
CA HIS A 112 21.20 34.20 -1.93
C HIS A 112 19.96 33.82 -2.71
N CYS A 113 19.49 32.57 -2.62
CA CYS A 113 18.27 32.14 -3.31
C CYS A 113 17.02 32.72 -2.66
N ASP A 114 16.06 33.13 -3.48
CA ASP A 114 14.74 33.55 -2.98
C ASP A 114 13.94 32.29 -2.55
N ILE A 115 14.07 31.96 -1.28
CA ILE A 115 13.51 30.73 -0.71
C ILE A 115 11.99 30.78 -0.63
N ASP A 116 11.43 31.95 -0.29
CA ASP A 116 9.98 32.08 -0.14
C ASP A 116 9.26 31.81 -1.47
N ARG A 117 9.79 32.36 -2.55
CA ARG A 117 9.24 32.14 -3.88
C ARG A 117 9.36 30.69 -4.32
N LEU A 118 10.53 30.07 -4.10
CA LEU A 118 10.77 28.67 -4.44
C LEU A 118 9.90 27.76 -3.62
N LYS A 119 9.78 28.02 -2.32
CA LYS A 119 8.94 27.25 -1.40
C LYS A 119 7.48 27.29 -1.82
N THR A 120 6.95 28.48 -2.14
CA THR A 120 5.58 28.63 -2.59
C THR A 120 5.32 27.86 -3.89
N ALA A 121 6.21 27.97 -4.87
CA ALA A 121 6.09 27.26 -6.14
C ALA A 121 6.09 25.75 -5.95
N LEU A 122 6.98 25.23 -5.11
CA LEU A 122 7.08 23.78 -4.86
C LEU A 122 5.89 23.24 -4.07
N ILE A 123 5.37 24.00 -3.10
CA ILE A 123 4.18 23.60 -2.33
C ILE A 123 2.95 23.58 -3.24
N GLU A 124 2.78 24.60 -4.11
CA GLU A 124 1.67 24.64 -5.06
C GLU A 124 1.72 23.47 -6.06
N GLU A 125 2.91 23.16 -6.57
CA GLU A 125 3.09 22.12 -7.57
C GLU A 125 2.98 20.72 -6.98
N PHE A 126 3.59 20.45 -5.84
CA PHE A 126 3.67 19.12 -5.24
C PHE A 126 2.75 18.91 -4.03
N GLY A 127 2.21 19.98 -3.45
CA GLY A 127 1.33 19.90 -2.30
C GLY A 127 1.98 19.27 -1.06
N CYS A 128 3.28 19.46 -0.87
CA CYS A 128 4.04 18.82 0.19
C CYS A 128 4.84 19.83 1.02
N SER A 129 5.21 19.43 2.24
CA SER A 129 6.14 20.17 3.08
C SER A 129 7.56 19.96 2.60
N ILE A 130 8.31 21.03 2.42
CA ILE A 130 9.69 21.00 1.94
C ILE A 130 10.58 21.64 2.99
N GLU A 131 11.66 20.96 3.33
CA GLU A 131 12.69 21.47 4.22
C GLU A 131 13.89 21.94 3.40
N PHE A 132 14.26 23.21 3.57
CA PHE A 132 15.43 23.79 2.91
C PHE A 132 16.65 23.71 3.81
N VAL A 133 17.78 23.29 3.23
CA VAL A 133 19.07 23.22 3.91
C VAL A 133 19.98 24.28 3.26
N TYR A 134 20.45 25.20 4.07
CA TYR A 134 21.36 26.27 3.60
C TYR A 134 22.80 25.74 3.55
N GLU A 135 23.46 26.04 2.47
CA GLU A 135 24.89 25.76 2.31
C GLU A 135 25.76 26.94 2.77
#